data_5e2abdae4c760d489cb49f39f4f52222
#
_entry.id   5e2abdae4c760d489cb49f39f4f52222
#
_cell.length_a   1.000
_cell.length_b   1.000
_cell.length_c   1.000
_cell.angle_alpha   90.00
_cell.angle_beta   90.00
_cell.angle_gamma   90.00
#
_symmetry.space_group_name_H-M   'P 1'
#
loop_
_entity.id
_entity.type
_entity.pdbx_description
1 polymer ?
#
loop_
_entity_poly.entity_id
_entity_poly.type
_entity_poly.pdbx_seq_one_letter_code
_entity_poly.pdbx_strand_id
1 'polypeptide(L)'
;MPYFNVRHSNALVVTNFKVMFSSFKKTANFDKIKRYKAHLLIKHSRPQVHFTVRDPYQKALSLYKDKFQKIPQNADLTKPFKWEKPQRVFFPAMGLSTKHNSNLDIQQALINTSFDEFVQLLAKCYWKDEHIQPQHWILHHPNYLLLKNLGIPAERLSVYKMDQADDMEAFAEATGFDFSNRANSTGKIKTPEKISPESLQTINHIYQQDFVDFDYKMRVT
;
A
#
# COMPACT_ATOMS: atom_id res chain seq x y z
N MET A 1 -7.23 -7.10 2.17
CA MET A 1 -5.85 -6.95 2.66
C MET A 1 -5.05 -8.20 2.46
N PRO A 2 -3.75 -8.11 2.22
CA PRO A 2 -2.91 -9.27 2.05
C PRO A 2 -2.40 -9.78 3.40
N TYR A 3 -2.75 -11.02 3.69
CA TYR A 3 -2.26 -11.80 4.81
C TYR A 3 -1.47 -12.97 4.26
N PHE A 4 -0.34 -13.25 4.90
CA PHE A 4 0.54 -14.35 4.52
C PHE A 4 0.86 -15.18 5.76
N ASN A 5 0.54 -16.47 5.71
CA ASN A 5 1.03 -17.43 6.68
C ASN A 5 2.46 -17.79 6.31
N VAL A 6 3.36 -17.73 7.28
CA VAL A 6 4.75 -18.14 7.07
C VAL A 6 4.85 -19.65 7.30
N ARG A 7 5.28 -20.39 6.28
CA ARG A 7 5.41 -21.86 6.37
C ARG A 7 6.40 -22.26 7.45
N HIS A 8 6.10 -23.33 8.12
CA HIS A 8 6.97 -23.94 9.15
C HIS A 8 7.24 -23.03 10.35
N SER A 9 6.44 -21.99 10.54
CA SER A 9 6.51 -21.13 11.71
C SER A 9 5.12 -20.74 12.20
N ASN A 10 5.02 -20.33 13.46
CA ASN A 10 3.78 -19.75 13.99
C ASN A 10 3.79 -18.23 13.81
N ALA A 11 3.90 -17.79 12.55
CA ALA A 11 3.99 -16.38 12.20
C ALA A 11 2.99 -15.99 11.09
N LEU A 12 2.43 -14.80 11.23
CA LEU A 12 1.50 -14.19 10.28
C LEU A 12 2.05 -12.84 9.82
N VAL A 13 2.33 -12.70 8.53
CA VAL A 13 2.69 -11.42 7.95
C VAL A 13 1.42 -10.70 7.48
N VAL A 14 1.27 -9.47 7.93
CA VAL A 14 0.22 -8.55 7.51
C VAL A 14 0.87 -7.35 6.83
N THR A 15 0.43 -7.01 5.63
CA THR A 15 1.00 -5.88 4.90
C THR A 15 -0.09 -5.01 4.30
N ASN A 16 0.25 -3.79 3.94
CA ASN A 16 -0.60 -2.92 3.12
C ASN A 16 -0.20 -3.04 1.63
N PHE A 17 -1.10 -2.68 0.74
CA PHE A 17 -0.73 -2.49 -0.65
C PHE A 17 0.32 -1.38 -0.78
N LYS A 18 1.23 -1.52 -1.75
CA LYS A 18 2.41 -0.66 -1.96
C LYS A 18 3.53 -0.82 -0.91
N VAL A 19 3.39 -1.83 -0.02
CA VAL A 19 4.39 -2.22 0.97
C VAL A 19 4.75 -3.70 0.75
N MET A 20 5.73 -3.98 -0.09
CA MET A 20 6.31 -5.32 -0.36
C MET A 20 5.34 -6.44 -0.81
N PHE A 21 4.02 -6.17 -1.00
CA PHE A 21 3.02 -7.19 -1.33
C PHE A 21 3.41 -8.12 -2.49
N SER A 22 3.93 -7.56 -3.58
CA SER A 22 4.33 -8.34 -4.76
C SER A 22 5.53 -9.24 -4.49
N SER A 23 6.44 -8.82 -3.60
CA SER A 23 7.59 -9.61 -3.17
C SER A 23 7.14 -10.77 -2.29
N PHE A 24 6.29 -10.50 -1.28
CA PHE A 24 5.74 -11.55 -0.41
C PHE A 24 4.97 -12.62 -1.19
N LYS A 25 4.18 -12.19 -2.20
CA LYS A 25 3.43 -13.13 -3.05
C LYS A 25 4.33 -14.08 -3.87
N LYS A 26 5.58 -13.68 -4.13
CA LYS A 26 6.54 -14.47 -4.91
C LYS A 26 7.46 -15.33 -4.03
N THR A 27 7.42 -15.12 -2.72
CA THR A 27 8.29 -15.83 -1.77
C THR A 27 7.74 -17.22 -1.48
N ALA A 28 8.56 -18.24 -1.62
CA ALA A 28 8.14 -19.64 -1.56
C ALA A 28 7.60 -20.07 -0.19
N ASN A 29 8.10 -19.48 0.91
CA ASN A 29 7.67 -19.79 2.27
C ASN A 29 6.47 -18.95 2.76
N PHE A 30 5.89 -18.08 1.92
CA PHE A 30 4.77 -17.22 2.27
C PHE A 30 3.50 -17.69 1.54
N ASP A 31 2.55 -18.24 2.28
CA ASP A 31 1.25 -18.60 1.73
C ASP A 31 0.25 -17.46 1.89
N LYS A 32 -0.16 -16.86 0.77
CA LYS A 32 -1.23 -15.86 0.80
C LYS A 32 -2.54 -16.51 1.26
N ILE A 33 -3.12 -16.01 2.34
CA ILE A 33 -4.36 -16.52 2.92
C ILE A 33 -5.50 -15.50 2.82
N LYS A 34 -6.73 -16.00 2.87
CA LYS A 34 -7.93 -15.16 2.93
C LYS A 34 -8.09 -14.57 4.34
N ARG A 35 -8.73 -13.41 4.43
CA ARG A 35 -8.98 -12.69 5.68
C ARG A 35 -9.55 -13.59 6.78
N TYR A 36 -10.60 -14.37 6.50
CA TYR A 36 -11.21 -15.23 7.50
C TYR A 36 -10.24 -16.30 8.05
N LYS A 37 -9.32 -16.81 7.20
CA LYS A 37 -8.29 -17.75 7.66
C LYS A 37 -7.28 -17.06 8.58
N ALA A 38 -6.91 -15.82 8.28
CA ALA A 38 -6.06 -15.03 9.18
C ALA A 38 -6.74 -14.83 10.55
N HIS A 39 -8.04 -14.56 10.58
CA HIS A 39 -8.81 -14.48 11.82
C HIS A 39 -8.75 -15.76 12.63
N LEU A 40 -8.99 -16.89 11.98
CA LEU A 40 -8.94 -18.20 12.65
C LEU A 40 -7.55 -18.48 13.22
N LEU A 41 -6.50 -18.18 12.46
CA LEU A 41 -5.12 -18.33 12.95
C LEU A 41 -4.85 -17.45 14.18
N ILE A 42 -5.20 -16.17 14.12
CA ILE A 42 -5.00 -15.23 15.23
C ILE A 42 -5.74 -15.70 16.49
N LYS A 43 -6.97 -16.19 16.32
CA LYS A 43 -7.82 -16.66 17.45
C LYS A 43 -7.33 -17.97 18.08
N HIS A 44 -6.94 -18.94 17.25
CA HIS A 44 -6.66 -20.30 17.72
C HIS A 44 -5.17 -20.61 17.85
N SER A 45 -4.36 -20.23 16.87
CA SER A 45 -2.93 -20.52 16.85
C SER A 45 -2.07 -19.44 17.52
N ARG A 46 -2.63 -18.28 17.77
CA ARG A 46 -1.99 -17.13 18.43
C ARG A 46 -0.58 -16.82 17.84
N PRO A 47 -0.47 -16.60 16.52
CA PRO A 47 0.83 -16.40 15.89
C PRO A 47 1.49 -15.09 16.35
N GLN A 48 2.81 -15.01 16.16
CA GLN A 48 3.49 -13.72 16.09
C GLN A 48 3.02 -13.00 14.82
N VAL A 49 2.59 -11.76 14.96
CA VAL A 49 2.07 -10.94 13.85
C VAL A 49 3.13 -9.93 13.44
N HIS A 50 3.61 -10.03 12.21
CA HIS A 50 4.59 -9.12 11.61
C HIS A 50 3.88 -8.16 10.67
N PHE A 51 3.79 -6.90 11.04
CA PHE A 51 3.13 -5.87 10.25
C PHE A 51 4.15 -4.98 9.55
N THR A 52 4.04 -4.87 8.22
CA THR A 52 4.98 -4.08 7.43
C THR A 52 4.36 -2.75 7.03
N VAL A 53 5.11 -1.66 7.26
CA VAL A 53 4.73 -0.28 6.94
C VAL A 53 5.78 0.39 6.07
N ARG A 54 5.43 1.54 5.52
CA ARG A 54 6.28 2.36 4.68
C ARG A 54 6.04 3.83 4.97
N ASP A 55 7.06 4.67 4.78
CA ASP A 55 6.93 6.12 4.83
C ASP A 55 5.73 6.61 4.01
N PRO A 56 4.82 7.42 4.58
CA PRO A 56 3.59 7.84 3.89
C PRO A 56 3.83 8.59 2.58
N TYR A 57 4.89 9.41 2.48
CA TYR A 57 5.24 10.10 1.23
C TYR A 57 5.69 9.10 0.17
N GLN A 58 6.51 8.13 0.55
CA GLN A 58 6.98 7.08 -0.35
C GLN A 58 5.84 6.16 -0.77
N LYS A 59 4.88 5.91 0.10
CA LYS A 59 3.66 5.15 -0.22
C LYS A 59 2.83 5.88 -1.27
N ALA A 60 2.54 7.18 -1.06
CA ALA A 60 1.79 8.01 -2.00
C ALA A 60 2.50 8.07 -3.37
N LEU A 61 3.81 8.33 -3.37
CA LEU A 61 4.62 8.36 -4.59
C LEU A 61 4.63 7.01 -5.33
N SER A 62 4.75 5.91 -4.59
CA SER A 62 4.71 4.55 -5.17
C SER A 62 3.36 4.24 -5.81
N LEU A 63 2.27 4.73 -5.22
CA LEU A 63 0.94 4.58 -5.78
C LEU A 63 0.77 5.39 -7.07
N TYR A 64 1.17 6.67 -7.04
CA TYR A 64 1.16 7.55 -8.22
C TYR A 64 1.92 6.92 -9.38
N LYS A 65 3.17 6.51 -9.16
CA LYS A 65 3.99 5.86 -10.17
C LYS A 65 3.34 4.62 -10.77
N ASP A 66 2.73 3.79 -9.93
CA ASP A 66 2.16 2.51 -10.34
C ASP A 66 0.80 2.66 -11.04
N LYS A 67 -0.04 3.60 -10.63
CA LYS A 67 -1.42 3.71 -11.10
C LYS A 67 -1.66 4.82 -12.10
N PHE A 68 -0.80 5.83 -12.14
CA PHE A 68 -0.91 6.97 -13.05
C PHE A 68 0.18 6.96 -14.13
N GLN A 69 1.42 6.55 -13.81
CA GLN A 69 2.54 6.62 -14.73
C GLN A 69 2.90 5.29 -15.42
N LYS A 70 2.60 4.15 -14.77
CA LYS A 70 2.84 2.80 -15.32
C LYS A 70 1.61 2.21 -15.99
N ILE A 71 1.00 2.93 -16.91
CA ILE A 71 -0.05 2.33 -17.74
C ILE A 71 0.65 1.62 -18.90
N PRO A 72 0.29 0.36 -19.22
CA PRO A 72 0.95 -0.39 -20.28
C PRO A 72 0.88 0.40 -21.61
N GLN A 73 2.03 0.86 -22.08
CA GLN A 73 2.13 1.61 -23.34
C GLN A 73 1.74 0.76 -24.55
N ASN A 74 1.84 -0.57 -24.42
CA ASN A 74 1.54 -1.53 -25.48
C ASN A 74 0.13 -2.15 -25.32
N ALA A 75 -0.70 -1.65 -24.40
CA ALA A 75 -2.08 -2.12 -24.31
C ALA A 75 -2.86 -1.65 -25.53
N ASP A 76 -3.53 -2.58 -26.20
CA ASP A 76 -4.48 -2.25 -27.25
C ASP A 76 -5.73 -1.61 -26.60
N LEU A 77 -5.68 -0.30 -26.43
CA LEU A 77 -6.73 0.48 -25.80
C LEU A 77 -7.97 0.68 -26.70
N THR A 78 -7.92 0.19 -27.95
CA THR A 78 -9.09 0.12 -28.83
C THR A 78 -10.02 -1.01 -28.44
N LYS A 79 -9.51 -2.00 -27.70
CA LYS A 79 -10.27 -3.12 -27.15
C LYS A 79 -10.75 -2.85 -25.72
N PRO A 80 -11.72 -3.60 -25.20
CA PRO A 80 -12.15 -3.49 -23.80
C PRO A 80 -10.95 -3.64 -22.86
N PHE A 81 -10.61 -2.57 -22.15
CA PHE A 81 -9.52 -2.53 -21.19
C PHE A 81 -10.05 -2.56 -19.77
N LYS A 82 -9.50 -3.44 -18.93
CA LYS A 82 -9.92 -3.56 -17.54
C LYS A 82 -9.06 -2.68 -16.64
N TRP A 83 -9.54 -1.47 -16.39
CA TRP A 83 -8.96 -0.58 -15.41
C TRP A 83 -8.98 -1.20 -14.00
N GLU A 84 -7.89 -1.10 -13.27
CA GLU A 84 -7.79 -1.61 -11.92
C GLU A 84 -8.67 -0.80 -10.95
N LYS A 85 -9.17 -1.44 -9.89
CA LYS A 85 -9.97 -0.77 -8.87
C LYS A 85 -9.31 0.47 -8.29
N PRO A 86 -7.99 0.45 -7.88
CA PRO A 86 -7.32 1.63 -7.37
C PRO A 86 -7.13 2.78 -8.39
N GLN A 87 -7.28 2.54 -9.70
CA GLN A 87 -7.36 3.59 -10.71
C GLN A 87 -8.78 4.15 -10.77
N ARG A 88 -9.78 3.26 -10.86
CA ARG A 88 -11.19 3.64 -11.02
C ARG A 88 -11.74 4.50 -9.88
N VAL A 89 -11.18 4.43 -8.67
CA VAL A 89 -11.63 5.26 -7.55
C VAL A 89 -11.34 6.75 -7.76
N PHE A 90 -10.37 7.10 -8.62
CA PHE A 90 -10.03 8.48 -8.99
C PHE A 90 -10.92 9.02 -10.11
N PHE A 91 -11.49 8.16 -10.94
CA PHE A 91 -12.23 8.59 -12.13
C PHE A 91 -13.34 9.62 -11.85
N PRO A 92 -14.22 9.45 -10.85
CA PRO A 92 -15.24 10.45 -10.56
C PRO A 92 -14.66 11.83 -10.19
N ALA A 93 -13.55 11.84 -9.45
CA ALA A 93 -12.88 13.09 -9.05
C ALA A 93 -12.15 13.78 -10.22
N MET A 94 -11.84 13.03 -11.28
CA MET A 94 -11.26 13.50 -12.54
C MET A 94 -12.31 13.82 -13.60
N GLY A 95 -13.60 13.65 -13.33
CA GLY A 95 -14.67 13.76 -14.33
C GLY A 95 -14.67 12.64 -15.38
N LEU A 96 -14.04 11.49 -15.07
CA LEU A 96 -13.90 10.37 -15.99
C LEU A 96 -14.91 9.23 -15.69
N SER A 97 -15.28 8.52 -16.75
CA SER A 97 -16.13 7.34 -16.64
C SER A 97 -15.80 6.33 -17.76
N THR A 98 -15.69 5.08 -17.45
CA THR A 98 -15.51 4.00 -18.45
C THR A 98 -16.72 3.83 -19.39
N LYS A 99 -17.84 4.48 -19.09
CA LYS A 99 -19.05 4.49 -19.94
C LYS A 99 -19.04 5.59 -20.99
N HIS A 100 -18.37 6.73 -20.69
CA HIS A 100 -18.43 7.94 -21.49
C HIS A 100 -17.10 8.37 -22.11
N ASN A 101 -15.98 7.88 -21.55
CA ASN A 101 -14.65 8.19 -22.05
C ASN A 101 -14.03 6.95 -22.71
N SER A 102 -13.29 7.16 -23.79
CA SER A 102 -12.48 6.10 -24.38
C SER A 102 -11.34 5.68 -23.43
N ASN A 103 -10.83 4.47 -23.60
CA ASN A 103 -9.68 4.03 -22.82
C ASN A 103 -8.44 4.90 -23.07
N LEU A 104 -8.30 5.47 -24.28
CA LEU A 104 -7.22 6.38 -24.63
C LEU A 104 -7.33 7.70 -23.88
N ASP A 105 -8.52 8.29 -23.80
CA ASP A 105 -8.77 9.54 -23.04
C ASP A 105 -8.45 9.33 -21.55
N ILE A 106 -8.89 8.19 -20.99
CA ILE A 106 -8.61 7.85 -19.60
C ILE A 106 -7.10 7.68 -19.38
N GLN A 107 -6.40 6.96 -20.26
CA GLN A 107 -4.96 6.81 -20.20
C GLN A 107 -4.24 8.15 -20.21
N GLN A 108 -4.60 8.99 -21.19
CA GLN A 108 -3.99 10.30 -21.37
C GLN A 108 -4.22 11.20 -20.15
N ALA A 109 -5.44 11.21 -19.60
CA ALA A 109 -5.75 11.96 -18.39
C ALA A 109 -4.91 11.48 -17.19
N LEU A 110 -4.77 10.17 -16.99
CA LEU A 110 -3.94 9.63 -15.91
C LEU A 110 -2.46 9.99 -16.07
N ILE A 111 -1.89 9.80 -17.27
CA ILE A 111 -0.46 10.07 -17.53
C ILE A 111 -0.12 11.55 -17.40
N ASN A 112 -1.02 12.42 -17.82
CA ASN A 112 -0.84 13.87 -17.75
C ASN A 112 -1.07 14.45 -16.35
N THR A 113 -1.66 13.69 -15.44
CA THR A 113 -1.85 14.13 -14.05
C THR A 113 -0.49 14.26 -13.38
N SER A 114 -0.15 15.43 -12.89
CA SER A 114 1.04 15.69 -12.09
C SER A 114 0.93 15.03 -10.69
N PHE A 115 2.05 14.95 -9.96
CA PHE A 115 2.02 14.42 -8.61
C PHE A 115 1.17 15.30 -7.66
N ASP A 116 1.25 16.60 -7.81
CA ASP A 116 0.47 17.53 -6.98
C ASP A 116 -1.04 17.42 -7.25
N GLU A 117 -1.45 17.35 -8.51
CA GLU A 117 -2.85 17.07 -8.86
C GLU A 117 -3.31 15.70 -8.33
N PHE A 118 -2.48 14.66 -8.44
CA PHE A 118 -2.77 13.36 -7.85
C PHE A 118 -3.01 13.46 -6.34
N VAL A 119 -2.22 14.24 -5.60
CA VAL A 119 -2.39 14.42 -4.15
C VAL A 119 -3.73 15.11 -3.84
N GLN A 120 -4.14 16.10 -4.63
CA GLN A 120 -5.45 16.74 -4.49
C GLN A 120 -6.61 15.78 -4.80
N LEU A 121 -6.44 14.89 -5.78
CA LEU A 121 -7.39 13.83 -6.07
C LEU A 121 -7.44 12.79 -4.94
N LEU A 122 -6.28 12.44 -4.38
CA LEU A 122 -6.16 11.53 -3.25
C LEU A 122 -6.97 12.01 -2.05
N ALA A 123 -6.91 13.30 -1.73
CA ALA A 123 -7.71 13.90 -0.65
C ALA A 123 -9.22 13.67 -0.81
N LYS A 124 -9.71 13.57 -2.05
CA LYS A 124 -11.13 13.36 -2.38
C LYS A 124 -11.57 11.90 -2.36
N CYS A 125 -10.65 10.93 -2.17
CA CYS A 125 -11.03 9.52 -2.31
C CYS A 125 -10.20 8.53 -1.47
N TYR A 126 -9.27 8.98 -0.61
CA TYR A 126 -8.34 8.10 0.12
C TYR A 126 -9.02 7.01 0.95
N TRP A 127 -10.29 7.19 1.34
CA TRP A 127 -11.06 6.19 2.11
C TRP A 127 -11.68 5.09 1.24
N LYS A 128 -11.68 5.21 -0.10
CA LYS A 128 -12.44 4.33 -1.01
C LYS A 128 -11.75 3.04 -1.39
N ASP A 129 -10.43 2.95 -1.20
CA ASP A 129 -9.66 1.75 -1.61
C ASP A 129 -8.45 1.48 -0.71
N GLU A 130 -8.17 0.20 -0.46
CA GLU A 130 -7.09 -0.25 0.42
C GLU A 130 -5.69 0.17 -0.05
N HIS A 131 -5.49 0.50 -1.34
CA HIS A 131 -4.19 0.97 -1.85
C HIS A 131 -3.87 2.39 -1.40
N ILE A 132 -4.90 3.19 -1.14
CA ILE A 132 -4.80 4.62 -0.84
C ILE A 132 -5.10 4.96 0.62
N GLN A 133 -5.74 4.05 1.36
CA GLN A 133 -6.07 4.23 2.77
C GLN A 133 -4.83 4.38 3.65
N PRO A 134 -4.92 5.12 4.78
CA PRO A 134 -3.90 5.13 5.82
C PRO A 134 -3.55 3.72 6.31
N GLN A 135 -2.28 3.49 6.64
CA GLN A 135 -1.79 2.18 7.07
C GLN A 135 -2.27 1.83 8.48
N HIS A 136 -2.35 2.83 9.37
CA HIS A 136 -2.83 2.65 10.74
C HIS A 136 -4.26 2.10 10.80
N TRP A 137 -5.07 2.29 9.74
CA TRP A 137 -6.42 1.72 9.67
C TRP A 137 -6.43 0.19 9.76
N ILE A 138 -5.33 -0.46 9.41
CA ILE A 138 -5.18 -1.91 9.58
C ILE A 138 -5.26 -2.29 11.07
N LEU A 139 -4.72 -1.47 11.95
CA LEU A 139 -4.69 -1.70 13.38
C LEU A 139 -5.90 -1.10 14.12
N HIS A 140 -6.44 0.02 13.63
CA HIS A 140 -7.36 0.86 14.40
C HIS A 140 -8.72 1.12 13.75
N HIS A 141 -8.85 0.95 12.42
CA HIS A 141 -10.11 1.23 11.73
C HIS A 141 -11.20 0.17 12.05
N PRO A 142 -12.48 0.55 12.24
CA PRO A 142 -13.56 -0.39 12.57
C PRO A 142 -13.68 -1.59 11.63
N ASN A 143 -13.45 -1.40 10.34
CA ASN A 143 -13.48 -2.48 9.34
C ASN A 143 -12.24 -3.39 9.36
N TYR A 144 -11.22 -3.01 10.12
CA TYR A 144 -9.95 -3.72 10.29
C TYR A 144 -9.68 -4.04 11.77
N LEU A 145 -10.73 -4.13 12.56
CA LEU A 145 -10.69 -4.46 13.99
C LEU A 145 -9.99 -5.78 14.33
N LEU A 146 -9.56 -6.49 13.32
CA LEU A 146 -8.98 -7.80 13.40
C LEU A 146 -7.88 -7.91 14.43
N LEU A 147 -6.91 -7.00 14.38
CA LEU A 147 -5.75 -7.05 15.25
C LEU A 147 -6.08 -6.55 16.66
N LYS A 148 -6.85 -5.48 16.78
CA LYS A 148 -7.18 -4.85 18.07
C LYS A 148 -8.32 -5.56 18.81
N ASN A 149 -9.39 -5.98 18.13
CA ASN A 149 -10.54 -6.64 18.74
C ASN A 149 -10.31 -8.10 19.14
N LEU A 150 -9.28 -8.73 18.61
CA LEU A 150 -8.91 -10.08 18.99
C LEU A 150 -7.94 -10.11 20.16
N GLY A 151 -7.68 -8.95 20.78
CA GLY A 151 -6.82 -8.85 21.94
C GLY A 151 -5.41 -9.38 21.71
N ILE A 152 -4.83 -9.07 20.51
CA ILE A 152 -3.44 -9.45 20.27
C ILE A 152 -2.59 -8.60 21.21
N PRO A 153 -1.86 -9.22 22.15
CA PRO A 153 -0.98 -8.48 23.02
C PRO A 153 0.13 -7.78 22.22
N ALA A 154 0.59 -6.63 22.72
CA ALA A 154 1.61 -5.84 22.04
C ALA A 154 2.89 -6.63 21.72
N GLU A 155 3.27 -7.56 22.60
CA GLU A 155 4.42 -8.45 22.44
C GLU A 155 4.27 -9.46 21.27
N ARG A 156 3.07 -9.65 20.76
CA ARG A 156 2.81 -10.47 19.56
C ARG A 156 2.64 -9.66 18.28
N LEU A 157 2.76 -8.34 18.35
CA LEU A 157 2.69 -7.45 17.20
C LEU A 157 4.03 -6.75 17.02
N SER A 158 4.75 -7.10 15.97
CA SER A 158 5.96 -6.40 15.55
C SER A 158 5.68 -5.58 14.31
N VAL A 159 6.07 -4.31 14.31
CA VAL A 159 5.92 -3.39 13.19
C VAL A 159 7.28 -3.14 12.57
N TYR A 160 7.37 -3.21 11.23
CA TYR A 160 8.62 -3.07 10.49
C TYR A 160 8.49 -2.00 9.40
N LYS A 161 9.37 -1.02 9.41
CA LYS A 161 9.49 0.05 8.41
C LYS A 161 10.30 -0.45 7.22
N MET A 162 9.65 -0.82 6.12
CA MET A 162 10.30 -1.44 4.95
C MET A 162 11.21 -0.52 4.14
N ASP A 163 11.36 0.71 4.55
CA ASP A 163 12.29 1.73 4.06
C ASP A 163 13.52 1.91 4.98
N GLN A 164 13.60 1.18 6.09
CA GLN A 164 14.74 1.18 7.01
C GLN A 164 15.47 -0.17 6.95
N ALA A 165 16.81 -0.12 6.88
CA ALA A 165 17.63 -1.32 6.70
C ALA A 165 17.53 -2.27 7.90
N ASP A 166 17.61 -1.73 9.11
CA ASP A 166 17.59 -2.50 10.35
C ASP A 166 16.25 -3.25 10.52
N ASP A 167 15.13 -2.58 10.22
CA ASP A 167 13.80 -3.19 10.26
C ASP A 167 13.63 -4.28 9.19
N MET A 168 14.22 -4.08 8.01
CA MET A 168 14.22 -5.10 6.96
C MET A 168 15.03 -6.33 7.36
N GLU A 169 16.19 -6.14 7.98
CA GLU A 169 17.02 -7.23 8.48
C GLU A 169 16.31 -8.01 9.59
N ALA A 170 15.77 -7.31 10.59
CA ALA A 170 14.99 -7.91 11.66
C ALA A 170 13.74 -8.65 11.13
N PHE A 171 13.07 -8.12 10.11
CA PHE A 171 11.95 -8.80 9.45
C PHE A 171 12.40 -10.07 8.73
N ALA A 172 13.55 -10.03 8.02
CA ALA A 172 14.11 -11.20 7.35
C ALA A 172 14.45 -12.31 8.35
N GLU A 173 15.10 -11.95 9.44
CA GLU A 173 15.43 -12.89 10.53
C GLU A 173 14.17 -13.54 11.13
N ALA A 174 13.17 -12.73 11.46
CA ALA A 174 11.93 -13.18 12.09
C ALA A 174 11.04 -14.05 11.19
N THR A 175 11.12 -13.88 9.86
CA THR A 175 10.17 -14.49 8.91
C THR A 175 10.83 -15.41 7.89
N GLY A 176 12.15 -15.42 7.80
CA GLY A 176 12.88 -16.11 6.74
C GLY A 176 12.67 -15.48 5.35
N PHE A 177 12.32 -14.19 5.31
CA PHE A 177 12.12 -13.48 4.04
C PHE A 177 13.47 -13.14 3.39
N ASP A 178 13.64 -13.55 2.13
CA ASP A 178 14.84 -13.22 1.35
C ASP A 178 14.63 -11.94 0.52
N PHE A 179 15.36 -10.88 0.87
CA PHE A 179 15.35 -9.60 0.16
C PHE A 179 16.16 -9.61 -1.15
N SER A 180 16.96 -10.63 -1.44
CA SER A 180 17.73 -10.74 -2.70
C SER A 180 16.81 -10.79 -3.93
N ASN A 181 15.62 -11.37 -3.77
CA ASN A 181 14.58 -11.52 -4.78
C ASN A 181 13.56 -10.37 -4.81
N ARG A 182 13.99 -9.11 -4.61
CA ARG A 182 13.08 -7.96 -4.68
C ARG A 182 12.37 -7.85 -6.03
N ALA A 183 11.10 -8.26 -6.07
CA ALA A 183 10.23 -7.95 -7.19
C ALA A 183 9.84 -6.47 -7.13
N ASN A 184 10.10 -5.73 -8.22
CA ASN A 184 9.72 -4.33 -8.41
C ASN A 184 10.54 -3.30 -7.59
N SER A 185 11.84 -3.20 -7.85
CA SER A 185 12.42 -1.87 -7.77
C SER A 185 11.63 -1.00 -8.77
N THR A 186 10.95 0.04 -8.30
CA THR A 186 10.32 1.03 -9.19
C THR A 186 11.45 1.80 -9.88
N GLY A 187 12.10 1.13 -10.87
CA GLY A 187 13.21 1.68 -11.61
C GLY A 187 12.79 2.97 -12.30
N LYS A 188 13.67 3.96 -12.25
CA LYS A 188 13.82 5.14 -13.14
C LYS A 188 12.61 6.02 -13.46
N ILE A 189 11.43 5.84 -12.85
CA ILE A 189 10.40 6.88 -12.94
C ILE A 189 10.86 8.03 -12.05
N LYS A 190 11.07 9.20 -12.64
CA LYS A 190 11.53 10.40 -11.94
C LYS A 190 10.67 10.64 -10.71
N THR A 191 11.29 10.65 -9.55
CA THR A 191 10.67 11.21 -8.35
C THR A 191 10.45 12.69 -8.64
N PRO A 192 9.28 13.29 -8.35
CA PRO A 192 9.16 14.73 -8.44
C PRO A 192 10.30 15.34 -7.62
N GLU A 193 11.06 16.24 -8.23
CA GLU A 193 12.23 16.88 -7.63
C GLU A 193 11.86 17.66 -6.37
N LYS A 194 10.62 18.17 -6.34
CA LYS A 194 10.00 18.81 -5.18
C LYS A 194 8.52 18.42 -5.09
N ILE A 195 8.07 18.16 -3.88
CA ILE A 195 6.65 18.08 -3.54
C ILE A 195 6.23 19.50 -3.12
N SER A 196 5.14 20.01 -3.65
CA SER A 196 4.67 21.36 -3.28
C SER A 196 4.29 21.44 -1.78
N PRO A 197 4.37 22.62 -1.16
CA PRO A 197 3.93 22.82 0.22
C PRO A 197 2.49 22.34 0.45
N GLU A 198 1.59 22.61 -0.47
CA GLU A 198 0.18 22.20 -0.41
C GLU A 198 0.02 20.68 -0.44
N SER A 199 0.79 20.03 -1.30
CA SER A 199 0.81 18.55 -1.38
C SER A 199 1.41 17.93 -0.13
N LEU A 200 2.45 18.52 0.45
CA LEU A 200 3.01 18.07 1.74
C LEU A 200 1.97 18.19 2.85
N GLN A 201 1.28 19.34 2.98
CA GLN A 201 0.22 19.54 3.97
C GLN A 201 -0.91 18.53 3.79
N THR A 202 -1.33 18.29 2.55
CA THR A 202 -2.39 17.32 2.22
C THR A 202 -1.99 15.89 2.61
N ILE A 203 -0.77 15.45 2.28
CA ILE A 203 -0.25 14.12 2.68
C ILE A 203 -0.14 14.02 4.21
N ASN A 204 0.38 15.07 4.88
CA ASN A 204 0.47 15.14 6.33
C ASN A 204 -0.91 14.99 6.98
N HIS A 205 -1.92 15.67 6.45
CA HIS A 205 -3.30 15.58 6.95
C HIS A 205 -3.90 14.18 6.76
N ILE A 206 -3.82 13.62 5.54
CA ILE A 206 -4.41 12.31 5.22
C ILE A 206 -3.78 11.19 6.06
N TYR A 207 -2.46 11.22 6.23
CA TYR A 207 -1.70 10.16 6.87
C TYR A 207 -1.15 10.56 8.25
N GLN A 208 -1.72 11.58 8.88
CA GLN A 208 -1.25 12.11 10.18
C GLN A 208 -1.02 11.01 11.21
N GLN A 209 -1.97 10.10 11.34
CA GLN A 209 -1.87 9.01 12.32
C GLN A 209 -0.81 7.96 11.91
N ASP A 210 -0.56 7.75 10.62
CA ASP A 210 0.53 6.86 10.17
C ASP A 210 1.90 7.42 10.60
N PHE A 211 2.09 8.75 10.56
CA PHE A 211 3.31 9.38 11.05
C PHE A 211 3.48 9.17 12.55
N VAL A 212 2.42 9.33 13.33
CA VAL A 212 2.44 9.16 14.79
C VAL A 212 2.62 7.69 15.18
N ASP A 213 1.78 6.81 14.68
CA ASP A 213 1.75 5.39 15.10
C ASP A 213 3.01 4.62 14.69
N PHE A 214 3.65 5.05 13.60
CA PHE A 214 4.83 4.36 13.05
C PHE A 214 6.11 5.19 13.16
N ASP A 215 6.08 6.29 13.93
CA ASP A 215 7.24 7.15 14.18
C ASP A 215 7.97 7.56 12.89
N TYR A 216 7.21 8.04 11.91
CA TYR A 216 7.74 8.71 10.74
C TYR A 216 7.74 10.22 10.92
N LYS A 217 8.78 10.90 10.40
CA LYS A 217 8.86 12.35 10.48
C LYS A 217 8.00 13.03 9.44
N MET A 218 7.10 13.91 9.87
CA MET A 218 6.41 14.82 8.96
C MET A 218 7.40 15.84 8.39
N ARG A 219 7.33 16.08 7.08
CA ARG A 219 8.10 17.16 6.46
C ARG A 219 7.35 18.47 6.71
N VAL A 220 8.07 19.47 7.18
CA VAL A 220 7.57 20.84 7.36
C VAL A 220 7.81 21.61 6.07
N THR A 221 6.88 22.48 5.72
CA THR A 221 6.96 23.42 4.59
C THR A 221 7.81 24.61 4.95
#